data_a9a1bda838536ec9638eb4a4ac7d222e
#
_entry.id   a9a1bda838536ec9638eb4a4ac7d222e
#
_cell.length_a   1.000
_cell.length_b   1.000
_cell.length_c   1.000
_cell.angle_alpha   90.00
_cell.angle_beta   90.00
_cell.angle_gamma   90.00
#
_symmetry.space_group_name_H-M   'P 1'
#
loop_
_entity.id
_entity.type
_entity.pdbx_description
1 polymer ?
#
loop_
_entity_poly.entity_id
_entity_poly.type
_entity_poly.pdbx_seq_one_letter_code
_entity_poly.pdbx_strand_id
1 'polypeptide(L)'
;TVGNLINNTIDMKKLITICALAVMTVFAMAAPKTYGLFSPNGKITVSVETGENMTYTLYHGEDLIIDKSEIQMVLTDGTVYGGAQKKNPKVSMKAVDQKHVPVLYKKSEIVDRYNEMTLKYKDYSVVFRAYDEGVAYRFISHATEPFKVMNELAEFNFAQEWNCWVPYVNSRRKTDVGRFWSSFENTYNYLPVSKWDSKELVFLPFMADGPNGKKIVITEADLMNYPGMLLCNTDGDSKIENIFAP
;
A
#
# COMPACT_ATOMS: atom_id res chain seq x y z
N THR A 1 -63.50 45.08 11.60
CA THR A 1 -63.19 43.76 11.06
C THR A 1 -61.74 43.43 11.34
N VAL A 2 -61.51 42.63 12.39
CA VAL A 2 -60.17 42.29 12.86
C VAL A 2 -59.71 41.03 12.12
N GLY A 3 -58.61 41.12 11.43
CA GLY A 3 -58.00 39.95 10.74
C GLY A 3 -57.19 39.13 11.69
N ASN A 4 -57.44 37.83 11.71
CA ASN A 4 -56.68 36.81 12.45
C ASN A 4 -55.27 36.66 11.89
N LEU A 5 -54.29 37.11 12.62
CA LEU A 5 -52.87 36.71 12.44
C LEU A 5 -52.64 35.35 13.05
N ILE A 6 -52.54 34.34 12.26
CA ILE A 6 -52.11 33.01 12.69
C ILE A 6 -50.60 33.07 13.02
N ASN A 7 -50.27 33.05 14.30
CA ASN A 7 -48.89 32.89 14.77
C ASN A 7 -48.40 31.48 14.50
N ASN A 8 -47.62 31.29 13.43
CA ASN A 8 -46.80 30.09 13.20
C ASN A 8 -45.50 30.22 14.04
N THR A 9 -45.56 30.06 15.31
CA THR A 9 -44.36 29.80 16.14
C THR A 9 -43.94 28.38 15.90
N ILE A 10 -42.98 28.20 14.98
CA ILE A 10 -42.27 26.92 14.83
C ILE A 10 -41.56 26.66 16.14
N ASP A 11 -41.99 25.59 16.82
CA ASP A 11 -41.43 25.20 18.10
C ASP A 11 -39.93 24.88 17.95
N MET A 12 -39.09 25.83 18.33
CA MET A 12 -37.61 25.73 18.21
C MET A 12 -37.05 24.46 18.87
N LYS A 13 -37.74 23.89 19.86
CA LYS A 13 -37.34 22.64 20.51
C LYS A 13 -37.49 21.44 19.54
N LYS A 14 -38.52 21.43 18.68
CA LYS A 14 -38.72 20.41 17.66
C LYS A 14 -37.71 20.55 16.54
N LEU A 15 -37.34 21.76 16.15
CA LEU A 15 -36.32 22.04 15.15
C LEU A 15 -34.91 21.60 15.63
N ILE A 16 -34.58 21.87 16.92
CA ILE A 16 -33.33 21.43 17.54
C ILE A 16 -33.28 19.90 17.65
N THR A 17 -34.37 19.23 17.95
CA THR A 17 -34.46 17.79 18.05
C THR A 17 -34.29 17.13 16.65
N ILE A 18 -34.85 17.70 15.60
CA ILE A 18 -34.71 17.23 14.23
C ILE A 18 -33.27 17.45 13.71
N CYS A 19 -32.65 18.61 14.02
CA CYS A 19 -31.24 18.85 13.66
C CYS A 19 -30.28 17.96 14.48
N ALA A 20 -30.58 17.61 15.73
CA ALA A 20 -29.77 16.70 16.53
C ALA A 20 -29.86 15.24 16.04
N LEU A 21 -31.00 14.83 15.47
CA LEU A 21 -31.12 13.48 14.85
C LEU A 21 -30.46 13.38 13.46
N ALA A 22 -30.30 14.50 12.74
CA ALA A 22 -29.70 14.49 11.39
C ALA A 22 -28.16 14.47 11.39
N VAL A 23 -27.50 14.63 12.55
CA VAL A 23 -26.03 14.72 12.65
C VAL A 23 -25.37 13.42 13.12
N MET A 24 -26.11 12.36 13.44
CA MET A 24 -25.55 11.10 13.93
C MET A 24 -25.70 9.93 12.95
N THR A 25 -25.39 10.11 11.67
CA THR A 25 -24.86 9.00 10.90
C THR A 25 -23.33 8.96 11.07
N VAL A 26 -22.87 8.74 12.29
CA VAL A 26 -21.51 8.28 12.53
C VAL A 26 -21.44 6.93 11.85
N PHE A 27 -20.77 6.86 10.70
CA PHE A 27 -20.38 5.57 10.11
C PHE A 27 -19.53 4.88 11.17
N ALA A 28 -20.10 3.87 11.84
CA ALA A 28 -19.37 3.06 12.82
C ALA A 28 -18.28 2.29 12.03
N MET A 29 -17.10 2.86 12.01
CA MET A 29 -15.89 2.19 11.48
C MET A 29 -15.39 1.21 12.53
N ALA A 30 -14.74 0.14 12.07
CA ALA A 30 -14.05 -0.75 12.99
C ALA A 30 -12.94 0.02 13.72
N ALA A 31 -12.79 -0.24 15.02
CA ALA A 31 -11.66 0.33 15.76
C ALA A 31 -10.33 -0.14 15.13
N PRO A 32 -9.31 0.72 15.10
CA PRO A 32 -7.98 0.35 14.62
C PRO A 32 -7.46 -0.89 15.34
N LYS A 33 -6.84 -1.79 14.58
CA LYS A 33 -6.27 -3.02 15.12
C LYS A 33 -4.97 -3.35 14.41
N THR A 34 -3.99 -3.81 15.19
CA THR A 34 -2.67 -4.18 14.71
C THR A 34 -2.50 -5.69 14.67
N TYR A 35 -1.85 -6.18 13.61
CA TYR A 35 -1.55 -7.59 13.37
C TYR A 35 -0.07 -7.74 13.06
N GLY A 36 0.61 -8.65 13.76
CA GLY A 36 2.04 -8.94 13.56
C GLY A 36 2.26 -10.20 12.74
N LEU A 37 3.24 -10.17 11.85
CA LEU A 37 3.75 -11.31 11.10
C LEU A 37 5.27 -11.35 11.21
N PHE A 38 5.84 -12.53 11.50
CA PHE A 38 7.27 -12.73 11.65
C PHE A 38 7.80 -13.65 10.55
N SER A 39 9.03 -13.40 10.10
CA SER A 39 9.74 -14.37 9.25
C SER A 39 10.02 -15.69 9.99
N PRO A 40 10.28 -16.81 9.30
CA PRO A 40 10.59 -18.08 9.94
C PRO A 40 11.79 -18.03 10.88
N ASN A 41 12.81 -17.21 10.58
CA ASN A 41 13.98 -16.99 11.44
C ASN A 41 13.77 -15.92 12.53
N GLY A 42 12.60 -15.27 12.56
CA GLY A 42 12.23 -14.21 13.51
C GLY A 42 12.94 -12.87 13.34
N LYS A 43 13.76 -12.68 12.29
CA LYS A 43 14.53 -11.43 12.10
C LYS A 43 13.73 -10.33 11.43
N ILE A 44 12.74 -10.68 10.61
CA ILE A 44 11.85 -9.70 9.96
C ILE A 44 10.50 -9.72 10.64
N THR A 45 10.00 -8.54 10.98
CA THR A 45 8.66 -8.34 11.55
C THR A 45 7.89 -7.36 10.69
N VAL A 46 6.69 -7.75 10.30
CA VAL A 46 5.70 -6.87 9.65
C VAL A 46 4.58 -6.61 10.63
N SER A 47 4.31 -5.34 10.90
CA SER A 47 3.15 -4.90 11.68
C SER A 47 2.15 -4.25 10.73
N VAL A 48 0.95 -4.80 10.62
CA VAL A 48 -0.12 -4.26 9.76
C VAL A 48 -1.19 -3.65 10.65
N GLU A 49 -1.46 -2.37 10.47
CA GLU A 49 -2.51 -1.64 11.17
C GLU A 49 -3.70 -1.45 10.23
N THR A 50 -4.90 -1.70 10.75
CA THR A 50 -6.17 -1.48 10.04
C THR A 50 -6.95 -0.39 10.76
N GLY A 51 -7.69 0.44 10.02
CA GLY A 51 -8.44 1.56 10.58
C GLY A 51 -9.09 2.35 9.47
N GLU A 52 -8.80 3.64 9.41
CA GLU A 52 -9.19 4.51 8.31
C GLU A 52 -8.52 4.05 7.02
N ASN A 53 -7.22 3.80 7.09
CA ASN A 53 -6.41 3.24 6.01
C ASN A 53 -5.63 2.04 6.54
N MET A 54 -5.28 1.12 5.64
CA MET A 54 -4.38 0.02 5.95
C MET A 54 -2.94 0.49 5.77
N THR A 55 -2.15 0.37 6.84
CA THR A 55 -0.73 0.69 6.81
C THR A 55 0.10 -0.51 7.26
N TYR A 56 1.36 -0.55 6.84
CA TYR A 56 2.31 -1.53 7.34
C TYR A 56 3.59 -0.86 7.82
N THR A 57 4.26 -1.51 8.75
CA THR A 57 5.56 -1.13 9.29
C THR A 57 6.47 -2.33 9.24
N LEU A 58 7.72 -2.14 8.83
CA LEU A 58 8.70 -3.22 8.64
C LEU A 58 9.91 -3.02 9.54
N TYR A 59 10.26 -4.07 10.28
CA TYR A 59 11.45 -4.14 11.12
C TYR A 59 12.40 -5.25 10.65
N HIS A 60 13.70 -5.04 10.84
CA HIS A 60 14.72 -6.09 10.75
C HIS A 60 15.53 -6.12 12.05
N GLY A 61 15.26 -7.10 12.90
CA GLY A 61 15.65 -7.10 14.29
C GLY A 61 14.96 -5.96 15.05
N GLU A 62 15.73 -5.09 15.67
CA GLU A 62 15.22 -3.90 16.38
C GLU A 62 15.16 -2.65 15.48
N ASP A 63 15.76 -2.71 14.28
CA ASP A 63 15.80 -1.56 13.39
C ASP A 63 14.49 -1.39 12.63
N LEU A 64 13.89 -0.22 12.74
CA LEU A 64 12.78 0.21 11.91
C LEU A 64 13.31 0.52 10.49
N ILE A 65 12.79 -0.18 9.49
CA ILE A 65 13.22 -0.06 8.09
C ILE A 65 12.24 0.80 7.31
N ILE A 66 10.97 0.39 7.31
CA ILE A 66 9.86 1.11 6.69
C ILE A 66 8.88 1.47 7.80
N ASP A 67 8.60 2.74 7.94
CA ASP A 67 7.59 3.27 8.87
C ASP A 67 6.23 3.32 8.18
N LYS A 68 5.16 3.49 8.93
CA LYS A 68 3.75 3.50 8.50
C LYS A 68 3.55 3.88 7.02
N SER A 69 3.52 2.87 6.19
CA SER A 69 3.34 2.98 4.75
C SER A 69 1.96 2.49 4.36
N GLU A 70 1.23 3.30 3.63
CA GLU A 70 -0.14 3.03 3.23
C GLU A 70 -0.21 2.14 1.99
N ILE A 71 -1.19 1.24 1.97
CA ILE A 71 -1.50 0.40 0.81
C ILE A 71 -2.99 0.41 0.53
N GLN A 72 -3.35 0.70 -0.73
CA GLN A 72 -4.74 0.71 -1.17
C GLN A 72 -4.86 0.23 -2.61
N MET A 73 -6.04 -0.29 -2.97
CA MET A 73 -6.45 -0.49 -4.35
C MET A 73 -7.83 0.17 -4.53
N VAL A 74 -7.90 1.14 -5.42
CA VAL A 74 -9.10 1.93 -5.69
C VAL A 74 -9.76 1.44 -6.98
N LEU A 75 -11.01 1.06 -6.90
CA LEU A 75 -11.79 0.59 -8.05
C LEU A 75 -12.56 1.76 -8.70
N THR A 76 -12.93 1.59 -9.96
CA THR A 76 -13.64 2.65 -10.72
C THR A 76 -15.06 2.95 -10.20
N ASP A 77 -15.64 2.07 -9.40
CA ASP A 77 -16.94 2.26 -8.72
C ASP A 77 -16.82 3.00 -7.38
N GLY A 78 -15.60 3.42 -7.00
CA GLY A 78 -15.30 4.08 -5.73
C GLY A 78 -15.02 3.14 -4.57
N THR A 79 -15.06 1.82 -4.78
CA THR A 79 -14.65 0.85 -3.74
C THR A 79 -13.16 0.95 -3.47
N VAL A 80 -12.76 0.94 -2.20
CA VAL A 80 -11.35 0.99 -1.79
C VAL A 80 -11.01 -0.26 -0.97
N TYR A 81 -10.11 -1.09 -1.50
CA TYR A 81 -9.47 -2.16 -0.74
C TYR A 81 -8.29 -1.55 0.04
N GLY A 82 -8.18 -1.86 1.32
CA GLY A 82 -7.22 -1.21 2.22
C GLY A 82 -7.73 0.08 2.87
N GLY A 83 -8.88 0.62 2.46
CA GLY A 83 -9.54 1.74 3.10
C GLY A 83 -10.37 1.33 4.33
N ALA A 84 -11.09 2.31 4.87
CA ALA A 84 -11.95 2.16 6.04
C ALA A 84 -12.98 1.03 5.89
N GLN A 85 -13.08 0.18 6.90
CA GLN A 85 -14.00 -0.95 6.93
C GLN A 85 -14.93 -0.90 8.14
N LYS A 86 -16.17 -1.37 7.98
CA LYS A 86 -17.15 -1.46 9.07
C LYS A 86 -16.80 -2.54 10.10
N LYS A 87 -15.98 -3.51 9.74
CA LYS A 87 -15.58 -4.64 10.57
C LYS A 87 -14.12 -4.98 10.36
N ASN A 88 -13.46 -5.38 11.43
CA ASN A 88 -12.11 -5.96 11.37
C ASN A 88 -12.10 -7.24 10.52
N PRO A 89 -10.98 -7.55 9.83
CA PRO A 89 -10.87 -8.75 9.02
C PRO A 89 -10.87 -10.02 9.88
N LYS A 90 -11.25 -11.13 9.27
CA LYS A 90 -10.90 -12.46 9.79
C LYS A 90 -9.44 -12.73 9.45
N VAL A 91 -8.66 -13.11 10.45
CA VAL A 91 -7.21 -13.36 10.28
C VAL A 91 -6.94 -14.84 10.26
N SER A 92 -6.13 -15.27 9.32
CA SER A 92 -5.55 -16.63 9.31
C SER A 92 -4.06 -16.55 9.09
N MET A 93 -3.33 -17.45 9.73
CA MET A 93 -1.88 -17.59 9.63
C MET A 93 -1.54 -18.99 9.14
N LYS A 94 -0.51 -19.10 8.32
CA LYS A 94 0.09 -20.39 7.96
C LYS A 94 1.60 -20.25 7.81
N ALA A 95 2.33 -21.35 8.07
CA ALA A 95 3.73 -21.50 7.74
C ALA A 95 3.87 -22.39 6.51
N VAL A 96 4.76 -22.04 5.61
CA VAL A 96 5.11 -22.82 4.43
C VAL A 96 6.60 -23.09 4.46
N ASP A 97 6.99 -24.36 4.24
CA ASP A 97 8.37 -24.78 4.06
C ASP A 97 8.38 -25.89 3.02
N GLN A 98 8.68 -25.54 1.79
CA GLN A 98 8.67 -26.44 0.65
C GLN A 98 9.84 -26.16 -0.29
N LYS A 99 10.12 -27.13 -1.15
CA LYS A 99 11.18 -27.03 -2.13
C LYS A 99 10.63 -27.21 -3.53
N HIS A 100 11.11 -26.39 -4.43
CA HIS A 100 10.78 -26.44 -5.85
C HIS A 100 12.03 -26.79 -6.64
N VAL A 101 11.90 -27.74 -7.58
CA VAL A 101 12.94 -28.06 -8.55
C VAL A 101 12.56 -27.41 -9.88
N PRO A 102 13.18 -26.28 -10.24
CA PRO A 102 12.86 -25.60 -11.48
C PRO A 102 13.40 -26.39 -12.67
N VAL A 103 12.69 -26.34 -13.80
CA VAL A 103 13.09 -27.02 -15.03
C VAL A 103 14.38 -26.42 -15.60
N LEU A 104 14.50 -25.09 -15.58
CA LEU A 104 15.67 -24.38 -16.07
C LEU A 104 15.89 -23.11 -15.23
N TYR A 105 16.87 -23.16 -14.34
CA TYR A 105 17.24 -22.02 -13.49
C TYR A 105 18.69 -22.16 -13.00
N LYS A 106 19.28 -21.06 -12.54
CA LYS A 106 20.67 -21.06 -12.00
C LYS A 106 20.86 -21.86 -10.70
N LYS A 107 19.76 -22.22 -9.99
CA LYS A 107 19.77 -23.08 -8.82
C LYS A 107 19.02 -24.35 -9.14
N SER A 108 19.54 -25.50 -8.68
CA SER A 108 18.87 -26.81 -8.83
C SER A 108 17.66 -26.97 -7.91
N GLU A 109 17.59 -26.21 -6.84
CA GLU A 109 16.51 -26.21 -5.85
C GLU A 109 16.25 -24.79 -5.36
N ILE A 110 14.98 -24.45 -5.21
CA ILE A 110 14.50 -23.20 -4.61
C ILE A 110 13.75 -23.56 -3.33
N VAL A 111 14.22 -23.07 -2.20
CA VAL A 111 13.52 -23.17 -0.92
C VAL A 111 12.47 -22.05 -0.86
N ASP A 112 11.21 -22.44 -0.72
CA ASP A 112 10.08 -21.54 -0.53
C ASP A 112 9.59 -21.66 0.90
N ARG A 113 10.18 -20.84 1.79
CA ARG A 113 9.91 -20.87 3.23
C ARG A 113 9.51 -19.50 3.72
N TYR A 114 8.29 -19.40 4.22
CA TYR A 114 7.71 -18.15 4.72
C TYR A 114 6.58 -18.39 5.72
N ASN A 115 6.25 -17.37 6.49
CA ASN A 115 5.00 -17.28 7.21
C ASN A 115 4.06 -16.34 6.42
N GLU A 116 2.78 -16.70 6.36
CA GLU A 116 1.75 -15.96 5.64
C GLU A 116 0.63 -15.55 6.58
N MET A 117 0.22 -14.30 6.48
CA MET A 117 -0.97 -13.75 7.14
C MET A 117 -1.97 -13.33 6.09
N THR A 118 -3.21 -13.81 6.22
CA THR A 118 -4.34 -13.37 5.39
C THR A 118 -5.31 -12.57 6.23
N LEU A 119 -5.55 -11.32 5.84
CA LEU A 119 -6.56 -10.43 6.38
C LEU A 119 -7.79 -10.49 5.45
N LYS A 120 -8.80 -11.29 5.80
CA LYS A 120 -9.97 -11.54 4.97
C LYS A 120 -11.12 -10.63 5.35
N TYR A 121 -11.49 -9.76 4.43
CA TYR A 121 -12.71 -8.95 4.45
C TYR A 121 -13.83 -9.62 3.65
N LYS A 122 -14.98 -8.95 3.53
CA LYS A 122 -16.12 -9.47 2.75
C LYS A 122 -15.79 -9.56 1.26
N ASP A 123 -15.27 -8.48 0.69
CA ASP A 123 -15.15 -8.29 -0.76
C ASP A 123 -13.72 -8.50 -1.28
N TYR A 124 -12.74 -8.60 -0.38
CA TYR A 124 -11.33 -8.82 -0.71
C TYR A 124 -10.55 -9.45 0.45
N SER A 125 -9.34 -9.87 0.17
CA SER A 125 -8.34 -10.21 1.18
C SER A 125 -7.04 -9.45 0.89
N VAL A 126 -6.25 -9.21 1.93
CA VAL A 126 -4.85 -8.80 1.79
C VAL A 126 -3.99 -9.90 2.39
N VAL A 127 -3.01 -10.35 1.62
CA VAL A 127 -2.09 -11.41 2.03
C VAL A 127 -0.71 -10.83 2.17
N PHE A 128 -0.11 -11.01 3.35
CA PHE A 128 1.29 -10.70 3.62
C PHE A 128 2.08 -11.98 3.77
N ARG A 129 3.29 -12.02 3.21
CA ARG A 129 4.27 -13.08 3.41
C ARG A 129 5.55 -12.49 3.95
N ALA A 130 6.05 -13.08 5.02
CA ALA A 130 7.37 -12.77 5.58
C ALA A 130 8.31 -13.95 5.34
N TYR A 131 9.32 -13.73 4.49
CA TYR A 131 10.45 -14.60 4.23
C TYR A 131 11.61 -14.22 5.15
N ASP A 132 12.63 -15.06 5.21
CA ASP A 132 13.86 -14.73 5.97
C ASP A 132 14.64 -13.56 5.37
N GLU A 133 14.39 -13.24 4.10
CA GLU A 133 15.11 -12.21 3.32
C GLU A 133 14.22 -11.05 2.86
N GLY A 134 12.91 -11.07 3.13
CA GLY A 134 12.03 -10.01 2.66
C GLY A 134 10.56 -10.23 2.97
N VAL A 135 9.76 -9.27 2.52
CA VAL A 135 8.32 -9.24 2.70
C VAL A 135 7.64 -9.01 1.36
N ALA A 136 6.51 -9.66 1.15
CA ALA A 136 5.64 -9.41 0.03
C ALA A 136 4.19 -9.25 0.50
N TYR A 137 3.40 -8.46 -0.23
CA TYR A 137 1.96 -8.41 -0.05
C TYR A 137 1.23 -8.41 -1.39
N ARG A 138 -0.06 -8.75 -1.35
CA ARG A 138 -0.97 -8.58 -2.49
C ARG A 138 -2.41 -8.45 -2.05
N PHE A 139 -3.21 -7.77 -2.86
CA PHE A 139 -4.67 -7.80 -2.77
C PHE A 139 -5.22 -9.01 -3.53
N ILE A 140 -6.29 -9.61 -3.01
CA ILE A 140 -7.07 -10.66 -3.66
C ILE A 140 -8.53 -10.22 -3.65
N SER A 141 -9.08 -9.92 -4.81
CA SER A 141 -10.51 -9.62 -4.95
C SER A 141 -11.35 -10.90 -4.82
N HIS A 142 -12.52 -10.79 -4.19
CA HIS A 142 -13.53 -11.85 -4.15
C HIS A 142 -14.65 -11.62 -5.18
N ALA A 143 -14.50 -10.63 -6.06
CA ALA A 143 -15.45 -10.37 -7.12
C ALA A 143 -15.56 -11.58 -8.06
N THR A 144 -16.78 -11.92 -8.46
CA THR A 144 -17.08 -12.96 -9.45
C THR A 144 -17.21 -12.39 -10.86
N GLU A 145 -17.43 -11.09 -10.96
CA GLU A 145 -17.55 -10.36 -12.21
C GLU A 145 -16.31 -9.51 -12.47
N PRO A 146 -15.97 -9.23 -13.72
CA PRO A 146 -14.88 -8.33 -14.06
C PRO A 146 -15.06 -6.95 -13.43
N PHE A 147 -14.00 -6.39 -12.90
CA PHE A 147 -13.94 -5.03 -12.36
C PHE A 147 -12.73 -4.29 -12.92
N LYS A 148 -12.73 -2.98 -12.77
CA LYS A 148 -11.61 -2.13 -13.19
C LYS A 148 -10.96 -1.48 -11.97
N VAL A 149 -9.64 -1.58 -11.91
CA VAL A 149 -8.81 -0.83 -10.96
C VAL A 149 -8.56 0.56 -11.55
N MET A 150 -8.85 1.58 -10.78
CA MET A 150 -8.59 2.97 -11.15
C MET A 150 -7.19 3.40 -10.73
N ASN A 151 -6.76 3.00 -9.53
CA ASN A 151 -5.44 3.30 -8.99
C ASN A 151 -5.06 2.29 -7.89
N GLU A 152 -3.78 2.19 -7.63
CA GLU A 152 -3.23 1.49 -6.46
C GLU A 152 -2.24 2.42 -5.77
N LEU A 153 -2.26 2.42 -4.45
CA LEU A 153 -1.27 3.10 -3.62
C LEU A 153 -0.40 2.05 -2.94
N ALA A 154 0.89 2.17 -3.13
CA ALA A 154 1.94 1.41 -2.46
C ALA A 154 3.01 2.37 -1.97
N GLU A 155 2.95 2.75 -0.70
CA GLU A 155 3.93 3.63 -0.08
C GLU A 155 5.09 2.84 0.52
N PHE A 156 6.27 3.50 0.55
CA PHE A 156 7.49 3.01 1.18
C PHE A 156 8.14 4.17 1.93
N ASN A 157 7.73 4.37 3.19
CA ASN A 157 8.22 5.44 4.04
C ASN A 157 9.48 4.97 4.77
N PHE A 158 10.66 5.37 4.33
CA PHE A 158 11.89 5.05 5.02
C PHE A 158 11.93 5.74 6.39
N ALA A 159 12.19 4.97 7.45
CA ALA A 159 12.18 5.46 8.84
C ALA A 159 13.22 6.56 9.12
N GLN A 160 14.22 6.68 8.25
CA GLN A 160 15.27 7.68 8.29
C GLN A 160 15.82 7.90 6.89
N GLU A 161 16.72 8.87 6.72
CA GLU A 161 17.34 9.11 5.42
C GLU A 161 18.21 7.92 4.98
N TRP A 162 17.93 7.41 3.80
CA TRP A 162 18.67 6.36 3.12
C TRP A 162 19.28 6.91 1.83
N ASN A 163 20.41 6.40 1.40
CA ASN A 163 20.88 6.61 0.05
C ASN A 163 20.26 5.56 -0.87
N CYS A 164 20.08 5.91 -2.12
CA CYS A 164 19.46 5.00 -3.07
C CYS A 164 20.13 5.05 -4.45
N TRP A 165 20.00 3.95 -5.15
CA TRP A 165 20.40 3.79 -6.55
C TRP A 165 19.18 4.03 -7.41
N VAL A 166 19.12 5.20 -8.03
CA VAL A 166 17.93 5.70 -8.74
C VAL A 166 18.08 5.51 -10.24
N PRO A 167 17.37 4.55 -10.85
CA PRO A 167 17.31 4.39 -12.29
C PRO A 167 16.16 5.23 -12.86
N TYR A 168 16.40 6.52 -13.10
CA TYR A 168 15.39 7.37 -13.71
C TYR A 168 14.94 6.88 -15.07
N VAL A 169 13.65 7.01 -15.35
CA VAL A 169 13.08 6.68 -16.65
C VAL A 169 13.62 7.65 -17.71
N ASN A 170 14.36 7.13 -18.67
CA ASN A 170 14.91 7.91 -19.78
C ASN A 170 13.88 8.02 -20.91
N SER A 171 12.86 8.85 -20.74
CA SER A 171 11.87 9.08 -21.80
C SER A 171 12.26 10.28 -22.68
N ARG A 172 12.21 10.06 -24.01
CA ARG A 172 12.35 11.12 -25.01
C ARG A 172 11.06 11.94 -25.17
N ARG A 173 9.95 11.46 -24.65
CA ARG A 173 8.63 12.09 -24.73
C ARG A 173 8.36 12.86 -23.46
N LYS A 174 8.37 14.18 -23.51
CA LYS A 174 8.22 15.06 -22.34
C LYS A 174 6.77 15.44 -22.04
N THR A 175 5.80 14.59 -22.37
CA THR A 175 4.38 14.76 -22.03
C THR A 175 4.02 13.88 -20.83
N ASP A 176 2.94 14.20 -20.12
CA ASP A 176 2.49 13.44 -18.93
C ASP A 176 2.32 11.95 -19.20
N VAL A 177 1.75 11.58 -20.33
CA VAL A 177 1.64 10.16 -20.74
C VAL A 177 2.95 9.65 -21.32
N GLY A 178 3.63 10.47 -22.12
CA GLY A 178 4.87 10.08 -22.81
C GLY A 178 6.02 9.74 -21.88
N ARG A 179 6.04 10.31 -20.66
CA ARG A 179 7.09 10.03 -19.66
C ARG A 179 7.16 8.57 -19.21
N PHE A 180 6.08 7.79 -19.40
CA PHE A 180 6.05 6.37 -19.09
C PHE A 180 6.67 5.47 -20.18
N TRP A 181 7.03 6.04 -21.35
CA TRP A 181 7.60 5.30 -22.46
C TRP A 181 9.12 5.31 -22.41
N SER A 182 9.69 4.17 -22.08
CA SER A 182 11.15 4.01 -21.94
C SER A 182 11.56 2.59 -22.31
N SER A 183 12.83 2.42 -22.67
CA SER A 183 13.47 1.10 -22.77
C SER A 183 13.86 0.54 -21.39
N PHE A 184 13.60 1.27 -20.31
CA PHE A 184 14.04 0.95 -18.94
C PHE A 184 15.57 0.73 -18.85
N GLU A 185 16.31 1.49 -19.63
CA GLU A 185 17.76 1.51 -19.64
C GLU A 185 18.24 2.92 -19.29
N ASN A 186 19.00 3.04 -18.22
CA ASN A 186 19.67 4.28 -17.83
C ASN A 186 20.83 3.99 -16.87
N THR A 187 21.69 4.97 -16.66
CA THR A 187 22.66 4.95 -15.57
C THR A 187 21.97 5.19 -14.24
N TYR A 188 22.48 4.53 -13.20
CA TYR A 188 21.95 4.72 -11.85
C TYR A 188 22.63 5.92 -11.18
N ASN A 189 21.85 6.79 -10.58
CA ASN A 189 22.34 7.87 -9.74
C ASN A 189 22.33 7.41 -8.28
N TYR A 190 23.39 7.69 -7.54
CA TYR A 190 23.48 7.39 -6.11
C TYR A 190 23.30 8.68 -5.32
N LEU A 191 22.18 8.79 -4.58
CA LEU A 191 21.79 10.01 -3.86
C LEU A 191 20.86 9.68 -2.68
N PRO A 192 20.70 10.60 -1.72
CA PRO A 192 19.69 10.46 -0.66
C PRO A 192 18.27 10.38 -1.23
N VAL A 193 17.39 9.58 -0.60
CA VAL A 193 15.98 9.44 -1.03
C VAL A 193 15.29 10.80 -1.08
N SER A 194 15.53 11.70 -0.10
CA SER A 194 14.99 13.06 -0.08
C SER A 194 15.49 13.98 -1.20
N LYS A 195 16.52 13.57 -1.96
CA LYS A 195 17.10 14.32 -3.08
C LYS A 195 16.70 13.78 -4.45
N TRP A 196 15.82 12.83 -4.47
CA TRP A 196 15.22 12.33 -5.69
C TRP A 196 14.48 13.45 -6.45
N ASP A 197 14.63 13.53 -7.77
CA ASP A 197 13.90 14.52 -8.55
C ASP A 197 12.40 14.14 -8.62
N SER A 198 11.56 14.92 -7.94
CA SER A 198 10.12 14.69 -7.83
C SER A 198 9.37 14.73 -9.18
N LYS A 199 10.00 15.23 -10.24
CA LYS A 199 9.42 15.27 -11.59
C LYS A 199 9.73 14.02 -12.41
N GLU A 200 10.71 13.24 -11.97
CA GLU A 200 11.18 12.06 -12.69
C GLU A 200 10.58 10.79 -12.09
N LEU A 201 10.39 9.79 -12.96
CA LEU A 201 9.95 8.46 -12.59
C LEU A 201 11.14 7.53 -12.50
N VAL A 202 11.02 6.51 -11.66
CA VAL A 202 12.03 5.49 -11.43
C VAL A 202 11.45 4.12 -11.74
N PHE A 203 12.19 3.32 -12.50
CA PHE A 203 11.79 1.95 -12.79
C PHE A 203 12.38 0.95 -11.78
N LEU A 204 11.80 -0.23 -11.72
CA LEU A 204 12.21 -1.33 -10.84
C LEU A 204 13.25 -2.25 -11.52
N PRO A 205 14.07 -2.96 -10.72
CA PRO A 205 14.14 -2.93 -9.25
C PRO A 205 14.80 -1.66 -8.73
N PHE A 206 14.27 -1.11 -7.62
CA PHE A 206 14.87 -0.01 -6.89
C PHE A 206 15.66 -0.54 -5.70
N MET A 207 16.82 0.04 -5.41
CA MET A 207 17.66 -0.35 -4.27
C MET A 207 18.02 0.84 -3.41
N ALA A 208 17.93 0.68 -2.09
CA ALA A 208 18.39 1.67 -1.12
C ALA A 208 19.41 1.06 -0.16
N ASP A 209 20.38 1.90 0.23
CA ASP A 209 21.45 1.67 1.18
C ASP A 209 21.12 2.41 2.48
N GLY A 210 20.88 1.66 3.54
CA GLY A 210 20.57 2.19 4.86
C GLY A 210 21.73 2.10 5.84
N PRO A 211 21.51 2.56 7.07
CA PRO A 211 22.49 2.47 8.13
C PRO A 211 22.85 1.03 8.47
N ASN A 212 24.02 0.86 9.10
CA ASN A 212 24.54 -0.45 9.52
C ASN A 212 24.72 -1.46 8.38
N GLY A 213 24.92 -0.98 7.13
CA GLY A 213 25.10 -1.81 5.95
C GLY A 213 23.84 -2.54 5.47
N LYS A 214 22.67 -2.15 5.96
CA LYS A 214 21.41 -2.70 5.52
C LYS A 214 21.08 -2.24 4.11
N LYS A 215 20.49 -3.15 3.34
CA LYS A 215 20.01 -2.87 1.98
C LYS A 215 18.58 -3.35 1.84
N ILE A 216 17.80 -2.58 1.09
CA ILE A 216 16.44 -2.95 0.70
C ILE A 216 16.33 -2.88 -0.82
N VAL A 217 15.63 -3.85 -1.39
CA VAL A 217 15.25 -3.85 -2.81
C VAL A 217 13.75 -3.87 -2.89
N ILE A 218 13.18 -2.93 -3.65
CA ILE A 218 11.76 -2.88 -3.97
C ILE A 218 11.60 -3.38 -5.39
N THR A 219 10.70 -4.34 -5.57
CA THR A 219 10.37 -4.92 -6.87
C THR A 219 8.96 -5.50 -6.86
N GLU A 220 8.49 -5.90 -8.02
CA GLU A 220 7.22 -6.59 -8.23
C GLU A 220 7.46 -8.03 -8.68
N ALA A 221 6.45 -8.85 -8.51
CA ALA A 221 6.40 -10.21 -9.04
C ALA A 221 4.97 -10.56 -9.47
N ASP A 222 4.85 -11.57 -10.33
CA ASP A 222 3.57 -12.14 -10.76
C ASP A 222 2.63 -11.13 -11.46
N LEU A 223 3.19 -10.31 -12.36
CA LEU A 223 2.48 -9.29 -13.13
C LEU A 223 1.62 -9.93 -14.25
N MET A 224 0.62 -10.71 -13.86
CA MET A 224 -0.32 -11.37 -14.77
C MET A 224 -1.49 -10.44 -15.11
N ASN A 225 -1.47 -9.85 -16.32
CA ASN A 225 -2.51 -8.91 -16.78
C ASN A 225 -2.67 -7.66 -15.88
N TYR A 226 -1.57 -7.18 -15.30
CA TYR A 226 -1.52 -6.01 -14.45
C TYR A 226 -0.36 -5.10 -14.90
N PRO A 227 -0.52 -3.76 -14.86
CA PRO A 227 0.55 -2.85 -15.26
C PRO A 227 1.72 -2.93 -14.27
N GLY A 228 2.95 -2.83 -14.78
CA GLY A 228 4.12 -2.66 -13.95
C GLY A 228 4.14 -1.29 -13.29
N MET A 229 4.51 -1.21 -12.02
CA MET A 229 4.63 0.07 -11.32
C MET A 229 5.94 0.76 -11.63
N LEU A 230 5.92 2.06 -11.63
CA LEU A 230 7.07 2.93 -11.46
C LEU A 230 7.02 3.56 -10.08
N LEU A 231 8.10 4.15 -9.65
CA LEU A 231 8.17 4.85 -8.36
C LEU A 231 8.36 6.34 -8.58
N CYS A 232 7.84 7.15 -7.66
CA CYS A 232 8.05 8.58 -7.59
C CYS A 232 8.24 9.03 -6.13
N ASN A 233 8.86 10.18 -5.95
CA ASN A 233 8.96 10.88 -4.68
C ASN A 233 8.41 12.29 -4.88
N THR A 234 7.13 12.49 -4.57
CA THR A 234 6.44 13.76 -4.83
C THR A 234 6.71 14.81 -3.75
N ASP A 235 7.02 14.40 -2.55
CA ASP A 235 7.09 15.28 -1.38
C ASP A 235 8.53 15.75 -1.06
N GLY A 236 9.54 15.11 -1.65
CA GLY A 236 10.96 15.45 -1.42
C GLY A 236 11.45 15.07 -0.03
N ASP A 237 10.85 14.06 0.58
CA ASP A 237 11.22 13.48 1.88
C ASP A 237 11.72 12.05 1.73
N SER A 238 11.72 11.27 2.81
CA SER A 238 12.12 9.86 2.81
C SER A 238 10.99 8.89 2.39
N LYS A 239 9.92 9.41 1.81
CA LYS A 239 8.76 8.64 1.32
C LYS A 239 8.82 8.50 -0.19
N ILE A 240 8.61 7.29 -0.66
CA ILE A 240 8.38 7.01 -2.08
C ILE A 240 7.07 6.25 -2.25
N GLU A 241 6.46 6.41 -3.41
CA GLU A 241 5.20 5.77 -3.74
C GLU A 241 5.19 5.26 -5.19
N ASN A 242 4.26 4.35 -5.47
CA ASN A 242 4.08 3.84 -6.81
C ASN A 242 3.29 4.83 -7.69
N ILE A 243 3.51 4.69 -9.00
CA ILE A 243 2.71 5.33 -10.05
C ILE A 243 2.59 4.39 -11.24
N PHE A 244 1.42 4.37 -11.86
CA PHE A 244 1.16 3.57 -13.05
C PHE A 244 0.99 4.46 -14.30
N ALA A 245 1.26 3.88 -15.45
CA ALA A 245 0.90 4.50 -16.71
C ALA A 245 -0.64 4.59 -16.81
N PRO A 246 -1.17 5.73 -17.30
CA PRO A 246 -2.61 5.93 -17.48
C PRO A 246 -3.21 5.03 -18.57
#